data_79d24b4ab36aef1aad63b8f6e8500379
#
_entry.id   79d24b4ab36aef1aad63b8f6e8500379
#
_cell.length_a   1.000
_cell.length_b   1.000
_cell.length_c   1.000
_cell.angle_alpha   90.00
_cell.angle_beta   90.00
_cell.angle_gamma   90.00
#
_symmetry.space_group_name_H-M   'P 1'
#
loop_
_entity.id
_entity.type
_entity.pdbx_description
1 polymer ?
#
loop_
_entity_poly.entity_id
_entity_poly.type
_entity_poly.pdbx_seq_one_letter_code
_entity_poly.pdbx_strand_id
1 'polypeptide(L)'
;MATISREKIQSLVALQTIEAEIRRVQAQLAETPAKLAAVAHELEAFEATLAEEDAQLQAAQKTYREQEREAQMVLAQIRKSNERLATVKTNKEYQSILKEIDDLRRKNSLIEDGMLASLDGIEAVEAALTQKKAQAQSLRQTADRRQVELERENQELTAQLADLTRAGREAAQAVDPVLLEHFRRVQGQVKQGAVAPVIDAVCQGCHLNIPRQLFNELHRFDELIFCPHCRRIIFCQEEAEV
;
A
#
# COMPACT_ATOMS: atom_id res chain seq x y z
N MET A 1 14.06 51.02 -13.92
CA MET A 1 14.82 49.80 -13.61
C MET A 1 14.78 49.59 -12.12
N ALA A 2 14.38 48.43 -11.65
CA ALA A 2 14.27 48.22 -10.20
C ALA A 2 15.69 48.02 -9.64
N THR A 3 16.13 48.92 -8.78
CA THR A 3 17.41 48.76 -8.05
C THR A 3 17.31 47.52 -7.16
N ILE A 4 18.19 46.59 -7.38
CA ILE A 4 18.26 45.35 -6.60
C ILE A 4 19.21 45.58 -5.43
N SER A 5 18.80 45.14 -4.25
CA SER A 5 19.71 45.06 -3.10
C SER A 5 19.89 43.59 -2.71
N ARG A 6 20.95 43.29 -2.01
CA ARG A 6 21.20 41.96 -1.44
C ARG A 6 20.01 41.46 -0.61
N GLU A 7 19.41 42.33 0.18
CA GLU A 7 18.21 42.02 1.00
C GLU A 7 16.99 41.60 0.16
N LYS A 8 16.77 42.27 -0.99
CA LYS A 8 15.69 41.91 -1.92
C LYS A 8 15.90 40.52 -2.54
N ILE A 9 17.12 40.17 -2.89
CA ILE A 9 17.43 38.82 -3.37
C ILE A 9 17.27 37.78 -2.24
N GLN A 10 17.69 38.07 -1.02
CA GLN A 10 17.48 37.20 0.13
C GLN A 10 16.00 36.93 0.41
N SER A 11 15.13 37.96 0.26
CA SER A 11 13.70 37.81 0.37
C SER A 11 13.11 36.86 -0.70
N LEU A 12 13.62 36.92 -1.94
CA LEU A 12 13.22 35.98 -2.99
C LEU A 12 13.69 34.55 -2.69
N VAL A 13 14.90 34.39 -2.18
CA VAL A 13 15.45 33.08 -1.79
C VAL A 13 14.64 32.47 -0.64
N ALA A 14 14.31 33.29 0.37
CA ALA A 14 13.46 32.87 1.49
C ALA A 14 12.07 32.42 1.02
N LEU A 15 11.43 33.22 0.14
CA LEU A 15 10.14 32.83 -0.47
C LEU A 15 10.24 31.52 -1.24
N GLN A 16 11.28 31.35 -2.05
CA GLN A 16 11.51 30.10 -2.80
C GLN A 16 11.68 28.91 -1.90
N THR A 17 12.42 29.05 -0.79
CA THR A 17 12.62 27.96 0.18
C THR A 17 11.28 27.54 0.81
N ILE A 18 10.49 28.49 1.26
CA ILE A 18 9.15 28.20 1.83
C ILE A 18 8.27 27.50 0.80
N GLU A 19 8.24 27.97 -0.44
CA GLU A 19 7.44 27.37 -1.48
C GLU A 19 7.92 25.96 -1.88
N ALA A 20 9.23 25.69 -1.79
CA ALA A 20 9.78 24.36 -1.98
C ALA A 20 9.32 23.42 -0.87
N GLU A 21 9.32 23.86 0.39
CA GLU A 21 8.80 23.09 1.52
C GLU A 21 7.28 22.86 1.40
N ILE A 22 6.50 23.84 0.98
CA ILE A 22 5.06 23.68 0.70
C ILE A 22 4.85 22.54 -0.31
N ARG A 23 5.57 22.56 -1.44
CA ARG A 23 5.47 21.49 -2.46
C ARG A 23 5.87 20.13 -1.91
N ARG A 24 6.91 20.06 -1.07
CA ARG A 24 7.36 18.82 -0.43
C ARG A 24 6.26 18.24 0.47
N VAL A 25 5.69 19.06 1.35
CA VAL A 25 4.62 18.64 2.26
C VAL A 25 3.35 18.24 1.49
N GLN A 26 2.99 18.98 0.43
CA GLN A 26 1.88 18.63 -0.43
C GLN A 26 2.07 17.27 -1.13
N ALA A 27 3.28 16.98 -1.60
CA ALA A 27 3.59 15.69 -2.20
C ALA A 27 3.45 14.54 -1.19
N GLN A 28 3.93 14.74 0.06
CA GLN A 28 3.76 13.76 1.13
C GLN A 28 2.29 13.52 1.48
N LEU A 29 1.49 14.60 1.59
CA LEU A 29 0.04 14.48 1.81
C LEU A 29 -0.67 13.73 0.68
N ALA A 30 -0.26 13.95 -0.57
CA ALA A 30 -0.83 13.28 -1.72
C ALA A 30 -0.54 11.76 -1.75
N GLU A 31 0.51 11.29 -1.08
CA GLU A 31 0.83 9.86 -0.96
C GLU A 31 0.03 9.14 0.13
N THR A 32 -0.46 9.87 1.15
CA THR A 32 -1.14 9.27 2.30
C THR A 32 -2.34 8.41 1.93
N PRO A 33 -3.25 8.80 1.01
CA PRO A 33 -4.38 7.97 0.61
C PRO A 33 -3.94 6.63 -0.01
N ALA A 34 -2.88 6.65 -0.81
CA ALA A 34 -2.35 5.43 -1.42
C ALA A 34 -1.75 4.48 -0.37
N LYS A 35 -1.06 5.02 0.65
CA LYS A 35 -0.51 4.24 1.77
C LYS A 35 -1.63 3.61 2.60
N LEU A 36 -2.70 4.35 2.89
CA LEU A 36 -3.89 3.83 3.59
C LEU A 36 -4.59 2.73 2.78
N ALA A 37 -4.79 2.96 1.49
CA ALA A 37 -5.40 1.97 0.61
C ALA A 37 -4.56 0.68 0.51
N ALA A 38 -3.23 0.78 0.50
CA ALA A 38 -2.35 -0.39 0.48
C ALA A 38 -2.50 -1.24 1.75
N VAL A 39 -2.56 -0.61 2.94
CA VAL A 39 -2.77 -1.31 4.22
C VAL A 39 -4.13 -2.02 4.25
N ALA A 40 -5.19 -1.34 3.82
CA ALA A 40 -6.53 -1.92 3.75
C ALA A 40 -6.60 -3.11 2.78
N HIS A 41 -6.00 -2.97 1.60
CA HIS A 41 -5.99 -4.01 0.57
C HIS A 41 -5.23 -5.28 1.03
N GLU A 42 -4.11 -5.13 1.74
CA GLU A 42 -3.36 -6.28 2.27
C GLU A 42 -4.21 -7.08 3.26
N LEU A 43 -4.90 -6.40 4.17
CA LEU A 43 -5.79 -7.04 5.13
C LEU A 43 -6.97 -7.72 4.43
N GLU A 44 -7.65 -7.03 3.51
CA GLU A 44 -8.79 -7.55 2.75
C GLU A 44 -8.41 -8.79 1.92
N ALA A 45 -7.26 -8.76 1.25
CA ALA A 45 -6.76 -9.90 0.49
C ALA A 45 -6.51 -11.13 1.39
N PHE A 46 -5.93 -10.92 2.57
CA PHE A 46 -5.71 -12.01 3.53
C PHE A 46 -7.03 -12.56 4.08
N GLU A 47 -7.99 -11.70 4.42
CA GLU A 47 -9.31 -12.10 4.91
C GLU A 47 -10.11 -12.85 3.84
N ALA A 48 -10.00 -12.46 2.57
CA ALA A 48 -10.63 -13.16 1.47
C ALA A 48 -10.10 -14.60 1.31
N THR A 49 -8.77 -14.79 1.40
CA THR A 49 -8.18 -16.15 1.36
C THR A 49 -8.63 -17.01 2.53
N LEU A 50 -8.74 -16.41 3.70
CA LEU A 50 -9.19 -17.11 4.90
C LEU A 50 -10.67 -17.51 4.81
N ALA A 51 -11.52 -16.66 4.26
CA ALA A 51 -12.93 -16.95 4.01
C ALA A 51 -13.11 -18.09 2.99
N GLU A 52 -12.29 -18.13 1.94
CA GLU A 52 -12.30 -19.20 0.94
C GLU A 52 -11.91 -20.54 1.56
N GLU A 53 -10.86 -20.60 2.38
CA GLU A 53 -10.44 -21.81 3.07
C GLU A 53 -11.47 -22.29 4.09
N ASP A 54 -12.12 -21.37 4.81
CA ASP A 54 -13.22 -21.72 5.75
C ASP A 54 -14.41 -22.33 4.98
N ALA A 55 -14.75 -21.78 3.80
CA ALA A 55 -15.77 -22.34 2.94
C ALA A 55 -15.41 -23.76 2.43
N GLN A 56 -14.15 -23.97 2.06
CA GLN A 56 -13.65 -25.29 1.66
C GLN A 56 -13.75 -26.31 2.81
N LEU A 57 -13.38 -25.91 4.02
CA LEU A 57 -13.53 -26.74 5.22
C LEU A 57 -14.98 -27.13 5.46
N GLN A 58 -15.92 -26.16 5.39
CA GLN A 58 -17.34 -26.43 5.57
C GLN A 58 -17.88 -27.40 4.50
N ALA A 59 -17.42 -27.29 3.26
CA ALA A 59 -17.78 -28.19 2.18
C ALA A 59 -17.22 -29.63 2.45
N ALA A 60 -15.98 -29.76 2.88
CA ALA A 60 -15.39 -31.04 3.24
C ALA A 60 -16.12 -31.72 4.42
N GLN A 61 -16.45 -30.96 5.47
CA GLN A 61 -17.23 -31.45 6.60
C GLN A 61 -18.64 -31.89 6.18
N LYS A 62 -19.25 -31.21 5.23
CA LYS A 62 -20.55 -31.62 4.68
C LYS A 62 -20.45 -32.94 3.93
N THR A 63 -19.45 -33.09 3.07
CA THR A 63 -19.19 -34.34 2.34
C THR A 63 -18.95 -35.50 3.30
N TYR A 64 -18.15 -35.32 4.34
CA TYR A 64 -17.92 -36.32 5.37
C TYR A 64 -19.24 -36.78 6.05
N ARG A 65 -20.12 -35.84 6.42
CA ARG A 65 -21.43 -36.17 7.02
C ARG A 65 -22.35 -36.90 6.04
N GLU A 66 -22.24 -36.62 4.76
CA GLU A 66 -23.01 -37.36 3.72
C GLU A 66 -22.51 -38.80 3.60
N GLN A 67 -21.20 -39.03 3.61
CA GLN A 67 -20.56 -40.35 3.64
C GLN A 67 -20.91 -41.13 4.88
N GLU A 68 -20.94 -40.50 6.07
CA GLU A 68 -21.35 -41.11 7.32
C GLU A 68 -22.83 -41.64 7.24
N ARG A 69 -23.72 -40.82 6.69
CA ARG A 69 -25.13 -41.23 6.46
C ARG A 69 -25.21 -42.40 5.48
N GLU A 70 -24.42 -42.38 4.40
CA GLU A 70 -24.38 -43.47 3.44
C GLU A 70 -23.87 -44.77 4.09
N ALA A 71 -22.81 -44.71 4.88
CA ALA A 71 -22.31 -45.86 5.64
C ALA A 71 -23.37 -46.44 6.58
N GLN A 72 -24.09 -45.60 7.30
CA GLN A 72 -25.18 -46.02 8.18
C GLN A 72 -26.32 -46.72 7.40
N MET A 73 -26.67 -46.21 6.20
CA MET A 73 -27.68 -46.86 5.35
C MET A 73 -27.23 -48.23 4.83
N VAL A 74 -25.93 -48.35 4.42
CA VAL A 74 -25.37 -49.63 3.95
C VAL A 74 -25.34 -50.64 5.10
N LEU A 75 -24.92 -50.23 6.31
CA LEU A 75 -24.93 -51.10 7.49
C LEU A 75 -26.35 -51.56 7.85
N ALA A 76 -27.35 -50.72 7.71
CA ALA A 76 -28.78 -51.13 7.92
C ALA A 76 -29.22 -52.14 6.87
N GLN A 77 -28.79 -52.01 5.60
CA GLN A 77 -29.05 -52.99 4.55
C GLN A 77 -28.37 -54.34 4.86
N ILE A 78 -27.14 -54.33 5.31
CA ILE A 78 -26.38 -55.55 5.70
C ILE A 78 -27.16 -56.26 6.84
N ARG A 79 -27.64 -55.53 7.87
CA ARG A 79 -28.43 -56.10 8.96
C ARG A 79 -29.68 -56.81 8.42
N LYS A 80 -30.43 -56.08 7.56
CA LYS A 80 -31.65 -56.63 6.94
C LYS A 80 -31.39 -57.87 6.07
N SER A 81 -30.31 -57.87 5.31
CA SER A 81 -29.95 -59.04 4.47
C SER A 81 -29.46 -60.22 5.34
N ASN A 82 -28.81 -59.99 6.47
CA ASN A 82 -28.46 -61.03 7.46
C ASN A 82 -29.75 -61.63 8.11
N GLU A 83 -30.76 -60.80 8.46
CA GLU A 83 -32.05 -61.29 8.98
C GLU A 83 -32.77 -62.16 7.96
N ARG A 84 -32.77 -61.77 6.68
CA ARG A 84 -33.32 -62.58 5.57
C ARG A 84 -32.54 -63.89 5.39
N LEU A 85 -31.22 -63.85 5.49
CA LEU A 85 -30.38 -65.05 5.38
C LEU A 85 -30.75 -66.12 6.40
N ALA A 86 -31.16 -65.75 7.61
CA ALA A 86 -31.58 -66.66 8.68
C ALA A 86 -32.91 -67.34 8.38
N THR A 87 -33.72 -66.83 7.47
CA THR A 87 -35.09 -67.31 7.19
C THR A 87 -35.21 -68.06 5.86
N VAL A 88 -34.18 -68.12 5.04
CA VAL A 88 -34.19 -68.70 3.68
C VAL A 88 -34.24 -70.20 3.74
N LYS A 89 -35.00 -70.82 2.83
CA LYS A 89 -35.18 -72.25 2.78
C LYS A 89 -34.49 -72.95 1.58
N THR A 90 -34.08 -72.18 0.56
CA THR A 90 -33.45 -72.74 -0.64
C THR A 90 -31.97 -72.39 -0.74
N ASN A 91 -31.11 -73.31 -1.20
CA ASN A 91 -29.68 -73.08 -1.35
C ASN A 91 -29.37 -71.96 -2.38
N LYS A 92 -30.20 -71.81 -3.41
CA LYS A 92 -30.02 -70.77 -4.43
C LYS A 92 -30.23 -69.36 -3.86
N GLU A 93 -31.25 -69.14 -3.06
CA GLU A 93 -31.51 -67.87 -2.37
C GLU A 93 -30.44 -67.58 -1.33
N TYR A 94 -30.02 -68.60 -0.58
CA TYR A 94 -28.92 -68.46 0.41
C TYR A 94 -27.65 -67.93 -0.25
N GLN A 95 -27.21 -68.51 -1.35
CA GLN A 95 -26.00 -68.08 -2.07
C GLN A 95 -26.17 -66.66 -2.66
N SER A 96 -27.37 -66.31 -3.12
CA SER A 96 -27.68 -64.95 -3.63
C SER A 96 -27.55 -63.90 -2.54
N ILE A 97 -28.13 -64.15 -1.34
CA ILE A 97 -28.06 -63.21 -0.23
C ILE A 97 -26.65 -63.10 0.33
N LEU A 98 -25.85 -64.17 0.38
CA LEU A 98 -24.44 -64.10 0.77
C LEU A 98 -23.66 -63.19 -0.14
N LYS A 99 -23.87 -63.29 -1.46
CA LYS A 99 -23.24 -62.42 -2.43
C LYS A 99 -23.65 -60.95 -2.23
N GLU A 100 -24.96 -60.69 -1.99
CA GLU A 100 -25.49 -59.36 -1.70
C GLU A 100 -24.77 -58.77 -0.44
N ILE A 101 -24.64 -59.56 0.63
CA ILE A 101 -23.97 -59.14 1.85
C ILE A 101 -22.47 -58.82 1.60
N ASP A 102 -21.80 -59.64 0.80
CA ASP A 102 -20.39 -59.44 0.48
C ASP A 102 -20.18 -58.15 -0.35
N ASP A 103 -21.04 -57.90 -1.35
CA ASP A 103 -21.03 -56.70 -2.15
C ASP A 103 -21.30 -55.43 -1.27
N LEU A 104 -22.27 -55.48 -0.36
CA LEU A 104 -22.59 -54.41 0.59
C LEU A 104 -21.43 -54.16 1.56
N ARG A 105 -20.74 -55.19 2.04
CA ARG A 105 -19.54 -55.07 2.92
C ARG A 105 -18.42 -54.39 2.18
N ARG A 106 -18.14 -54.76 0.93
CA ARG A 106 -17.14 -54.11 0.09
C ARG A 106 -17.49 -52.64 -0.12
N LYS A 107 -18.76 -52.30 -0.38
CA LYS A 107 -19.24 -50.95 -0.52
C LYS A 107 -19.00 -50.16 0.79
N ASN A 108 -19.36 -50.74 1.94
CA ASN A 108 -19.16 -50.10 3.24
C ASN A 108 -17.66 -49.79 3.49
N SER A 109 -16.76 -50.77 3.22
CA SER A 109 -15.33 -50.57 3.39
C SER A 109 -14.80 -49.42 2.53
N LEU A 110 -15.24 -49.29 1.28
CA LEU A 110 -14.84 -48.19 0.40
C LEU A 110 -15.33 -46.83 0.92
N ILE A 111 -16.53 -46.77 1.51
CA ILE A 111 -17.05 -45.54 2.14
C ILE A 111 -16.23 -45.18 3.39
N GLU A 112 -15.91 -46.17 4.23
CA GLU A 112 -15.10 -45.98 5.45
C GLU A 112 -13.70 -45.51 5.11
N ASP A 113 -13.05 -46.08 4.08
CA ASP A 113 -11.74 -45.64 3.58
C ASP A 113 -11.80 -44.18 3.08
N GLY A 114 -12.88 -43.80 2.35
CA GLY A 114 -13.11 -42.45 1.92
C GLY A 114 -13.37 -41.47 3.07
N MET A 115 -14.07 -41.91 4.13
CA MET A 115 -14.30 -41.12 5.35
C MET A 115 -12.99 -40.86 6.09
N LEU A 116 -12.14 -41.86 6.23
CA LEU A 116 -10.82 -41.68 6.89
C LEU A 116 -9.97 -40.66 6.13
N ALA A 117 -9.87 -40.78 4.81
CA ALA A 117 -9.12 -39.80 4.01
C ALA A 117 -9.72 -38.38 4.10
N SER A 118 -11.05 -38.26 4.19
CA SER A 118 -11.72 -36.98 4.39
C SER A 118 -11.46 -36.38 5.77
N LEU A 119 -11.36 -37.21 6.79
CA LEU A 119 -11.09 -36.79 8.18
C LEU A 119 -9.68 -36.22 8.32
N ASP A 120 -8.70 -36.96 7.79
CA ASP A 120 -7.29 -36.51 7.77
C ASP A 120 -7.14 -35.14 7.07
N GLY A 121 -7.87 -34.97 5.94
CA GLY A 121 -7.91 -33.69 5.23
C GLY A 121 -8.54 -32.57 6.03
N ILE A 122 -9.66 -32.83 6.72
CA ILE A 122 -10.38 -31.88 7.58
C ILE A 122 -9.47 -31.42 8.73
N GLU A 123 -8.83 -32.38 9.46
CA GLU A 123 -7.97 -32.06 10.58
C GLU A 123 -6.77 -31.18 10.16
N ALA A 124 -6.15 -31.49 9.00
CA ALA A 124 -5.04 -30.70 8.48
C ALA A 124 -5.46 -29.25 8.15
N VAL A 125 -6.64 -29.08 7.50
CA VAL A 125 -7.16 -27.76 7.16
C VAL A 125 -7.59 -26.99 8.41
N GLU A 126 -8.21 -27.62 9.39
CA GLU A 126 -8.60 -26.99 10.68
C GLU A 126 -7.37 -26.47 11.43
N ALA A 127 -6.30 -27.25 11.49
CA ALA A 127 -5.04 -26.82 12.11
C ALA A 127 -4.43 -25.61 11.39
N ALA A 128 -4.39 -25.64 10.04
CA ALA A 128 -3.90 -24.53 9.22
C ALA A 128 -4.76 -23.27 9.40
N LEU A 129 -6.09 -23.41 9.37
CA LEU A 129 -7.03 -22.30 9.58
C LEU A 129 -6.88 -21.66 10.97
N THR A 130 -6.63 -22.45 12.00
CA THR A 130 -6.40 -21.94 13.35
C THR A 130 -5.19 -21.03 13.39
N GLN A 131 -4.08 -21.43 12.77
CA GLN A 131 -2.87 -20.60 12.65
C GLN A 131 -3.13 -19.34 11.83
N LYS A 132 -3.81 -19.45 10.69
CA LYS A 132 -4.14 -18.29 9.82
C LYS A 132 -5.08 -17.32 10.51
N LYS A 133 -6.06 -17.78 11.29
CA LYS A 133 -6.94 -16.91 12.11
C LYS A 133 -6.14 -16.11 13.14
N ALA A 134 -5.14 -16.70 13.77
CA ALA A 134 -4.24 -15.98 14.66
C ALA A 134 -3.37 -14.96 13.91
N GLN A 135 -2.87 -15.30 12.72
CA GLN A 135 -2.14 -14.37 11.85
C GLN A 135 -3.03 -13.21 11.40
N ALA A 136 -4.28 -13.47 11.00
CA ALA A 136 -5.25 -12.44 10.63
C ALA A 136 -5.47 -11.43 11.78
N GLN A 137 -5.60 -11.92 13.00
CA GLN A 137 -5.76 -11.06 14.16
C GLN A 137 -4.53 -10.17 14.39
N SER A 138 -3.32 -10.72 14.25
CA SER A 138 -2.08 -9.95 14.33
C SER A 138 -1.96 -8.92 13.21
N LEU A 139 -2.33 -9.30 11.97
CA LEU A 139 -2.33 -8.40 10.82
C LEU A 139 -3.33 -7.25 11.00
N ARG A 140 -4.55 -7.52 11.50
CA ARG A 140 -5.53 -6.47 11.85
C ARG A 140 -4.97 -5.48 12.83
N GLN A 141 -4.38 -5.96 13.94
CA GLN A 141 -3.78 -5.07 14.94
C GLN A 141 -2.65 -4.20 14.36
N THR A 142 -1.86 -4.77 13.45
CA THR A 142 -0.79 -4.03 12.78
C THR A 142 -1.36 -2.99 11.80
N ALA A 143 -2.38 -3.37 11.05
CA ALA A 143 -3.10 -2.46 10.14
C ALA A 143 -3.73 -1.29 10.88
N ASP A 144 -4.44 -1.57 11.99
CA ASP A 144 -5.07 -0.55 12.84
C ASP A 144 -4.03 0.44 13.39
N ARG A 145 -2.91 -0.07 13.90
CA ARG A 145 -1.81 0.79 14.39
C ARG A 145 -1.25 1.66 13.27
N ARG A 146 -1.01 1.06 12.10
CA ARG A 146 -0.46 1.78 10.95
C ARG A 146 -1.43 2.82 10.42
N GLN A 147 -2.72 2.54 10.43
CA GLN A 147 -3.75 3.52 10.07
C GLN A 147 -3.71 4.72 11.02
N VAL A 148 -3.71 4.50 12.33
CA VAL A 148 -3.64 5.57 13.33
C VAL A 148 -2.37 6.40 13.19
N GLU A 149 -1.22 5.77 12.93
CA GLU A 149 0.04 6.47 12.65
C GLU A 149 -0.06 7.36 11.41
N LEU A 150 -0.57 6.83 10.30
CA LEU A 150 -0.73 7.57 9.04
C LEU A 150 -1.73 8.74 9.19
N GLU A 151 -2.81 8.54 9.92
CA GLU A 151 -3.79 9.60 10.22
C GLU A 151 -3.15 10.72 11.05
N ARG A 152 -2.32 10.36 12.04
CA ARG A 152 -1.57 11.33 12.84
C ARG A 152 -0.55 12.08 11.98
N GLU A 153 0.27 11.38 11.20
CA GLU A 153 1.22 11.99 10.25
C GLU A 153 0.50 12.97 9.32
N ASN A 154 -0.68 12.59 8.81
CA ASN A 154 -1.49 13.43 7.93
C ASN A 154 -1.98 14.72 8.62
N GLN A 155 -2.38 14.63 9.89
CA GLN A 155 -2.78 15.80 10.68
C GLN A 155 -1.60 16.74 10.92
N GLU A 156 -0.43 16.18 11.27
CA GLU A 156 0.81 16.95 11.49
C GLU A 156 1.25 17.66 10.20
N LEU A 157 1.26 16.95 9.07
CA LEU A 157 1.58 17.52 7.76
C LEU A 157 0.56 18.60 7.32
N THR A 158 -0.71 18.41 7.62
CA THR A 158 -1.76 19.39 7.31
C THR A 158 -1.57 20.69 8.13
N ALA A 159 -1.24 20.56 9.40
CA ALA A 159 -0.93 21.70 10.25
C ALA A 159 0.33 22.44 9.76
N GLN A 160 1.38 21.68 9.43
CA GLN A 160 2.62 22.22 8.86
C GLN A 160 2.36 22.95 7.54
N LEU A 161 1.53 22.40 6.65
CA LEU A 161 1.16 23.03 5.39
C LEU A 161 0.44 24.36 5.62
N ALA A 162 -0.45 24.45 6.61
CA ALA A 162 -1.16 25.68 6.96
C ALA A 162 -0.20 26.76 7.43
N ASP A 163 0.77 26.41 8.31
CA ASP A 163 1.77 27.35 8.81
C ASP A 163 2.71 27.80 7.70
N LEU A 164 3.22 26.89 6.87
CA LEU A 164 4.07 27.22 5.72
C LEU A 164 3.32 28.09 4.70
N THR A 165 2.04 27.82 4.47
CA THR A 165 1.22 28.63 3.56
C THR A 165 1.05 30.06 4.08
N ARG A 166 0.86 30.22 5.39
CA ARG A 166 0.81 31.55 6.05
C ARG A 166 2.14 32.27 5.89
N ALA A 167 3.25 31.62 6.26
CA ALA A 167 4.59 32.18 6.12
C ALA A 167 4.93 32.53 4.67
N GLY A 168 4.52 31.71 3.71
CA GLY A 168 4.70 31.97 2.28
C GLY A 168 3.94 33.21 1.79
N ARG A 169 2.74 33.45 2.30
CA ARG A 169 1.97 34.68 2.00
C ARG A 169 2.66 35.93 2.58
N GLU A 170 3.10 35.84 3.82
CA GLU A 170 3.82 36.92 4.51
C GLU A 170 5.14 37.23 3.79
N ALA A 171 5.92 36.21 3.44
CA ALA A 171 7.15 36.36 2.67
C ALA A 171 6.89 36.98 1.28
N ALA A 172 5.83 36.57 0.59
CA ALA A 172 5.48 37.14 -0.71
C ALA A 172 5.07 38.62 -0.61
N GLN A 173 4.39 39.00 0.46
CA GLN A 173 4.01 40.43 0.73
C GLN A 173 5.23 41.32 1.04
N ALA A 174 6.29 40.74 1.62
CA ALA A 174 7.54 41.44 1.92
C ALA A 174 8.44 41.62 0.68
N VAL A 175 8.19 40.92 -0.41
CA VAL A 175 8.95 41.05 -1.66
C VAL A 175 8.44 42.24 -2.46
N ASP A 176 9.36 43.01 -3.07
CA ASP A 176 9.04 44.09 -4.02
C ASP A 176 8.12 43.55 -5.14
N PRO A 177 6.97 44.19 -5.44
CA PRO A 177 5.99 43.70 -6.42
C PRO A 177 6.58 43.43 -7.81
N VAL A 178 7.52 44.22 -8.27
CA VAL A 178 8.17 44.06 -9.58
C VAL A 178 9.05 42.81 -9.56
N LEU A 179 9.79 42.58 -8.48
CA LEU A 179 10.63 41.38 -8.33
C LEU A 179 9.78 40.13 -8.18
N LEU A 180 8.67 40.20 -7.48
CA LEU A 180 7.73 39.09 -7.34
C LEU A 180 7.13 38.70 -8.71
N GLU A 181 6.79 39.68 -9.57
CA GLU A 181 6.32 39.40 -10.91
C GLU A 181 7.35 38.65 -11.76
N HIS A 182 8.62 39.12 -11.72
CA HIS A 182 9.71 38.42 -12.38
C HIS A 182 9.92 37.02 -11.86
N PHE A 183 9.90 36.85 -10.53
CA PHE A 183 10.02 35.54 -9.86
C PHE A 183 8.91 34.59 -10.33
N ARG A 184 7.66 35.02 -10.33
CA ARG A 184 6.50 34.21 -10.77
C ARG A 184 6.58 33.84 -12.24
N ARG A 185 7.05 34.76 -13.09
CA ARG A 185 7.24 34.48 -14.53
C ARG A 185 8.30 33.39 -14.75
N VAL A 186 9.43 33.48 -14.05
CA VAL A 186 10.49 32.46 -14.13
C VAL A 186 10.00 31.14 -13.56
N GLN A 187 9.31 31.16 -12.42
CA GLN A 187 8.78 29.95 -11.78
C GLN A 187 7.81 29.20 -12.70
N GLY A 188 7.01 29.87 -13.49
CA GLY A 188 6.14 29.24 -14.51
C GLY A 188 6.89 28.58 -15.67
N GLN A 189 8.15 28.91 -15.89
CA GLN A 189 8.97 28.38 -16.99
C GLN A 189 9.93 27.26 -16.56
N VAL A 190 10.24 27.16 -15.27
CA VAL A 190 11.20 26.17 -14.73
C VAL A 190 10.52 25.23 -13.74
N LYS A 191 10.90 23.95 -13.78
CA LYS A 191 10.30 22.95 -12.90
C LYS A 191 10.72 23.10 -11.42
N GLN A 192 11.91 23.65 -11.16
CA GLN A 192 12.48 23.79 -9.82
C GLN A 192 13.20 25.13 -9.69
N GLY A 193 12.83 25.89 -8.65
CA GLY A 193 13.52 27.09 -8.22
C GLY A 193 13.63 28.20 -9.29
N ALA A 194 13.05 29.35 -9.05
CA ALA A 194 13.14 30.52 -9.93
C ALA A 194 14.44 31.32 -9.71
N VAL A 195 15.04 31.18 -8.52
CA VAL A 195 16.29 31.86 -8.13
C VAL A 195 17.37 30.80 -7.95
N ALA A 196 18.55 31.06 -8.42
CA ALA A 196 19.70 30.14 -8.29
C ALA A 196 20.97 30.89 -7.92
N PRO A 197 21.78 30.40 -6.96
CA PRO A 197 23.09 30.97 -6.67
C PRO A 197 24.06 30.66 -7.79
N VAL A 198 25.04 31.53 -7.94
CA VAL A 198 26.23 31.34 -8.80
C VAL A 198 27.46 31.20 -7.89
N ILE A 199 28.20 30.11 -8.08
CA ILE A 199 29.44 29.80 -7.39
C ILE A 199 30.51 29.57 -8.47
N ASP A 200 31.65 30.18 -8.38
CA ASP A 200 32.75 30.06 -9.35
C ASP A 200 32.30 30.23 -10.81
N ALA A 201 31.50 31.23 -11.06
CA ALA A 201 30.87 31.48 -12.38
C ALA A 201 29.99 30.32 -12.91
N VAL A 202 29.57 29.35 -12.08
CA VAL A 202 28.66 28.25 -12.43
C VAL A 202 27.29 28.52 -11.83
N CYS A 203 26.26 28.55 -12.66
CA CYS A 203 24.88 28.62 -12.22
C CYS A 203 24.46 27.31 -11.55
N GLN A 204 24.11 27.32 -10.26
CA GLN A 204 23.71 26.13 -9.51
C GLN A 204 22.29 25.60 -9.87
N GLY A 205 21.58 26.33 -10.73
CA GLY A 205 20.28 25.90 -11.24
C GLY A 205 20.34 25.02 -12.50
N CYS A 206 21.36 25.19 -13.36
CA CYS A 206 21.55 24.41 -14.59
C CYS A 206 22.95 23.82 -14.74
N HIS A 207 23.85 24.11 -13.81
CA HIS A 207 25.23 23.65 -13.75
C HIS A 207 26.08 24.02 -14.98
N LEU A 208 25.75 25.13 -15.66
CA LEU A 208 26.51 25.67 -16.79
C LEU A 208 27.26 26.94 -16.36
N ASN A 209 28.41 27.14 -16.97
CA ASN A 209 29.20 28.35 -16.78
C ASN A 209 28.49 29.58 -17.35
N ILE A 210 28.55 30.68 -16.61
CA ILE A 210 28.13 32.00 -17.13
C ILE A 210 29.32 32.81 -17.59
N PRO A 211 29.15 33.80 -18.52
CA PRO A 211 30.19 34.67 -18.93
C PRO A 211 30.82 35.42 -17.74
N ARG A 212 32.17 35.56 -17.74
CA ARG A 212 32.89 36.23 -16.65
C ARG A 212 32.42 37.68 -16.44
N GLN A 213 32.03 38.37 -17.49
CA GLN A 213 31.51 39.71 -17.39
C GLN A 213 30.23 39.71 -16.55
N LEU A 214 29.30 38.81 -16.85
CA LEU A 214 28.02 38.67 -16.14
C LEU A 214 28.24 38.27 -14.67
N PHE A 215 29.24 37.42 -14.40
CA PHE A 215 29.65 37.06 -13.02
C PHE A 215 30.16 38.30 -12.23
N ASN A 216 30.95 39.17 -12.86
CA ASN A 216 31.40 40.42 -12.24
C ASN A 216 30.22 41.38 -11.99
N GLU A 217 29.23 41.44 -12.88
CA GLU A 217 28.02 42.27 -12.72
C GLU A 217 27.19 41.81 -11.54
N LEU A 218 27.12 40.47 -11.25
CA LEU A 218 26.38 39.94 -10.11
C LEU A 218 26.85 40.47 -8.76
N HIS A 219 28.15 40.81 -8.62
CA HIS A 219 28.72 41.35 -7.40
C HIS A 219 28.30 42.80 -7.12
N ARG A 220 27.80 43.53 -8.15
CA ARG A 220 27.42 44.93 -8.02
C ARG A 220 26.02 45.14 -7.43
N PHE A 221 25.15 44.13 -7.57
CA PHE A 221 23.75 44.18 -7.19
C PHE A 221 22.98 45.39 -7.74
N ASP A 222 23.31 45.84 -8.95
CA ASP A 222 22.69 47.01 -9.56
C ASP A 222 21.41 46.64 -10.31
N GLU A 223 21.40 45.48 -10.96
CA GLU A 223 20.31 45.03 -11.81
C GLU A 223 19.94 43.55 -11.61
N LEU A 224 18.66 43.19 -11.97
CA LEU A 224 18.20 41.81 -11.96
C LEU A 224 18.84 41.03 -13.12
N ILE A 225 19.65 40.02 -12.78
CA ILE A 225 20.39 39.24 -13.76
C ILE A 225 19.75 37.85 -13.90
N PHE A 226 19.64 37.41 -15.15
CA PHE A 226 19.10 36.11 -15.51
C PHE A 226 20.19 35.20 -16.09
N CYS A 227 20.16 33.94 -15.75
CA CYS A 227 21.05 32.96 -16.38
C CYS A 227 20.77 32.85 -17.88
N PRO A 228 21.78 33.01 -18.78
CA PRO A 228 21.58 32.95 -20.21
C PRO A 228 21.13 31.57 -20.71
N HIS A 229 21.37 30.52 -19.93
CA HIS A 229 21.03 29.15 -20.30
C HIS A 229 19.66 28.69 -19.78
N CYS A 230 19.36 28.90 -18.49
CA CYS A 230 18.13 28.39 -17.87
C CYS A 230 17.11 29.48 -17.49
N ARG A 231 17.44 30.75 -17.70
CA ARG A 231 16.61 31.95 -17.43
C ARG A 231 16.19 32.15 -15.98
N ARG A 232 16.78 31.44 -15.04
CA ARG A 232 16.57 31.69 -13.61
C ARG A 232 17.19 33.02 -13.21
N ILE A 233 16.60 33.67 -12.22
CA ILE A 233 17.21 34.80 -11.54
C ILE A 233 18.48 34.27 -10.86
N ILE A 234 19.61 34.90 -11.11
CA ILE A 234 20.89 34.47 -10.55
C ILE A 234 21.46 35.54 -9.64
N PHE A 235 22.16 35.10 -8.58
CA PHE A 235 22.82 35.97 -7.63
C PHE A 235 24.19 35.36 -7.21
N CYS A 236 25.12 36.21 -6.80
CA CYS A 236 26.40 35.73 -6.25
C CYS A 236 26.17 35.27 -4.80
N GLN A 237 26.49 34.01 -4.53
CA GLN A 237 26.62 33.53 -3.16
C GLN A 237 28.05 33.73 -2.75
N GLU A 238 28.31 34.69 -1.84
CA GLU A 238 29.62 34.78 -1.19
C GLU A 238 29.84 33.48 -0.40
N GLU A 239 31.05 32.91 -0.53
CA GLU A 239 31.46 31.84 0.35
C GLU A 239 31.35 32.35 1.79
N ALA A 240 30.64 31.62 2.64
CA ALA A 240 30.70 31.88 4.07
C ALA A 240 32.18 31.69 4.46
N GLU A 241 32.83 32.75 4.89
CA GLU A 241 34.16 32.65 5.50
C GLU A 241 34.08 31.54 6.57
N VAL A 242 34.87 30.49 6.34
CA VAL A 242 35.06 29.35 7.26
C VAL A 242 35.84 29.84 8.47
#